data_dcc81fedbbfa310c429785610127cbc7
#
_entry.id   dcc81fedbbfa310c429785610127cbc7
#
_cell.length_a   1.000
_cell.length_b   1.000
_cell.length_c   1.000
_cell.angle_alpha   90.00
_cell.angle_beta   90.00
_cell.angle_gamma   90.00
#
_symmetry.space_group_name_H-M   'P 1'
#
loop_
_entity.id
_entity.type
_entity.pdbx_description
1 polymer ?
#
loop_
_entity_poly.entity_id
_entity_poly.type
_entity_poly.pdbx_seq_one_letter_code
_entity_poly.pdbx_strand_id
1 'polypeptide(L)'
;MYKELISFIKDLYGPSESIPLHRPYFLGNEKKYLNEVIDSTYVSSIGEEVRLFEQNISLFTGVKYAIAVSNGTSALHLALRAAGVEKNSEVLTQSLTFVATCNAIRYCGAEPIFIDVSSKSASLDKNCLQEFLLNHTEMREDGYCWNKRTQKKIIACLPMHTFGLSAESDEIWSICKKYNIKLIEDCAESLGSFYKKRHTGYFGDLATLSFNGNKIITTGG
;
A
#
# COMPACT_ATOMS: atom_id res chain seq x y z
N MET A 1 8.51 29.33 -19.79
CA MET A 1 8.75 27.93 -19.48
C MET A 1 7.44 27.12 -19.31
N TYR A 2 6.42 27.61 -18.59
CA TYR A 2 5.21 26.79 -18.32
C TYR A 2 4.03 27.00 -19.28
N LYS A 3 4.08 27.99 -20.19
CA LYS A 3 2.95 28.32 -21.09
C LYS A 3 2.58 27.15 -22.03
N GLU A 4 3.58 26.51 -22.61
CA GLU A 4 3.39 25.35 -23.50
C GLU A 4 2.82 24.14 -22.76
N LEU A 5 3.33 23.87 -21.54
CA LEU A 5 2.80 22.81 -20.70
C LEU A 5 1.35 23.07 -20.28
N ILE A 6 1.04 24.32 -19.89
CA ILE A 6 -0.33 24.72 -19.54
C ILE A 6 -1.26 24.60 -20.74
N SER A 7 -0.82 25.01 -21.95
CA SER A 7 -1.59 24.85 -23.17
C SER A 7 -1.85 23.36 -23.44
N PHE A 8 -0.81 22.53 -23.42
CA PHE A 8 -0.92 21.09 -23.60
C PHE A 8 -1.93 20.44 -22.62
N ILE A 9 -1.86 20.82 -21.33
CA ILE A 9 -2.81 20.29 -20.35
C ILE A 9 -4.24 20.75 -20.65
N LYS A 10 -4.44 22.02 -21.03
CA LYS A 10 -5.77 22.52 -21.42
C LYS A 10 -6.31 21.89 -22.69
N ASP A 11 -5.46 21.62 -23.66
CA ASP A 11 -5.84 20.92 -24.90
C ASP A 11 -6.25 19.48 -24.62
N LEU A 12 -5.57 18.81 -23.66
CA LEU A 12 -5.87 17.45 -23.26
C LEU A 12 -7.19 17.32 -22.48
N TYR A 13 -7.45 18.24 -21.54
CA TYR A 13 -8.61 18.17 -20.64
C TYR A 13 -9.79 19.06 -21.05
N GLY A 14 -9.65 19.84 -22.13
CA GLY A 14 -10.63 20.80 -22.57
C GLY A 14 -10.59 22.14 -21.83
N PRO A 15 -11.35 23.16 -22.35
CA PRO A 15 -11.39 24.49 -21.75
C PRO A 15 -12.14 24.45 -20.42
N SER A 16 -11.41 24.53 -19.34
CA SER A 16 -11.95 24.61 -17.97
C SER A 16 -11.18 25.67 -17.19
N GLU A 17 -11.87 26.41 -16.32
CA GLU A 17 -11.22 27.37 -15.40
C GLU A 17 -10.33 26.65 -14.37
N SER A 18 -10.70 25.42 -13.99
CA SER A 18 -9.97 24.59 -13.05
C SER A 18 -9.96 23.13 -13.49
N ILE A 19 -8.79 22.53 -13.51
CA ILE A 19 -8.61 21.10 -13.79
C ILE A 19 -8.23 20.44 -12.47
N PRO A 20 -9.14 19.67 -11.83
CA PRO A 20 -8.85 18.97 -10.59
C PRO A 20 -7.78 17.90 -10.81
N LEU A 21 -6.83 17.78 -9.89
CA LEU A 21 -5.78 16.76 -9.96
C LEU A 21 -6.34 15.34 -9.87
N HIS A 22 -7.31 15.12 -8.98
CA HIS A 22 -7.97 13.83 -8.77
C HIS A 22 -9.49 14.03 -8.69
N ARG A 23 -10.16 13.85 -9.80
CA ARG A 23 -11.62 13.89 -9.86
C ARG A 23 -12.14 12.50 -10.18
N PRO A 24 -12.91 11.85 -9.29
CA PRO A 24 -13.54 10.57 -9.62
C PRO A 24 -14.52 10.75 -10.77
N TYR A 25 -14.57 9.75 -11.64
CA TYR A 25 -15.43 9.75 -12.81
C TYR A 25 -16.29 8.48 -12.80
N PHE A 26 -17.61 8.66 -12.78
CA PHE A 26 -18.58 7.59 -12.64
C PHE A 26 -19.31 7.39 -13.98
N LEU A 27 -19.10 6.27 -14.64
CA LEU A 27 -19.67 5.93 -15.95
C LEU A 27 -20.40 4.60 -15.95
N GLY A 28 -20.35 3.86 -14.88
CA GLY A 28 -20.86 2.51 -14.80
C GLY A 28 -22.14 2.39 -13.98
N ASN A 29 -22.18 1.33 -13.20
CA ASN A 29 -23.33 0.92 -12.41
C ASN A 29 -23.34 1.45 -10.99
N GLU A 30 -22.49 2.41 -10.64
CA GLU A 30 -22.28 2.87 -9.26
C GLU A 30 -23.60 3.29 -8.58
N LYS A 31 -24.43 4.09 -9.29
CA LYS A 31 -25.72 4.52 -8.77
C LYS A 31 -26.71 3.35 -8.62
N LYS A 32 -26.65 2.38 -9.55
CA LYS A 32 -27.49 1.18 -9.49
C LYS A 32 -27.14 0.36 -8.24
N TYR A 33 -25.87 0.05 -8.04
CA TYR A 33 -25.41 -0.72 -6.89
C TYR A 33 -25.72 -0.04 -5.56
N LEU A 34 -25.54 1.29 -5.48
CA LEU A 34 -25.90 2.04 -4.28
C LEU A 34 -27.40 1.96 -3.97
N ASN A 35 -28.26 2.09 -4.99
CA ASN A 35 -29.71 1.96 -4.82
C ASN A 35 -30.08 0.53 -4.38
N GLU A 36 -29.51 -0.50 -5.01
CA GLU A 36 -29.75 -1.90 -4.63
C GLU A 36 -29.38 -2.18 -3.17
N VAL A 37 -28.24 -1.63 -2.69
CA VAL A 37 -27.83 -1.74 -1.29
C VAL A 37 -28.82 -1.04 -0.36
N ILE A 38 -29.28 0.17 -0.70
CA ILE A 38 -30.25 0.92 0.10
C ILE A 38 -31.58 0.17 0.13
N ASP A 39 -32.08 -0.29 -1.01
CA ASP A 39 -33.36 -1.00 -1.14
C ASP A 39 -33.33 -2.34 -0.38
N SER A 40 -32.17 -3.01 -0.35
CA SER A 40 -31.96 -4.23 0.43
C SER A 40 -31.97 -4.02 1.94
N THR A 41 -31.78 -2.77 2.42
CA THR A 41 -31.58 -2.39 3.83
C THR A 41 -30.30 -2.96 4.48
N TYR A 42 -29.47 -3.71 3.76
CA TYR A 42 -28.19 -4.23 4.24
C TYR A 42 -27.06 -3.21 4.10
N VAL A 43 -27.19 -2.10 4.80
CA VAL A 43 -26.16 -1.02 4.88
C VAL A 43 -25.22 -1.29 6.05
N SER A 44 -24.41 -2.35 5.94
CA SER A 44 -23.59 -2.84 7.05
C SER A 44 -22.29 -3.44 6.52
N SER A 45 -21.34 -3.75 7.40
CA SER A 45 -20.14 -4.52 7.10
C SER A 45 -20.41 -6.00 6.76
N ILE A 46 -21.64 -6.46 6.90
CA ILE A 46 -22.06 -7.83 6.59
C ILE A 46 -23.13 -7.75 5.50
N GLY A 47 -22.71 -7.67 4.25
CA GLY A 47 -23.60 -7.61 3.10
C GLY A 47 -23.06 -8.43 1.94
N GLU A 48 -23.94 -8.81 1.03
CA GLU A 48 -23.55 -9.54 -0.18
C GLU A 48 -22.55 -8.75 -1.02
N GLU A 49 -22.72 -7.43 -1.13
CA GLU A 49 -21.82 -6.55 -1.88
C GLU A 49 -20.39 -6.51 -1.29
N VAL A 50 -20.28 -6.56 0.04
CA VAL A 50 -18.96 -6.66 0.71
C VAL A 50 -18.31 -7.99 0.37
N ARG A 51 -19.05 -9.09 0.44
CA ARG A 51 -18.56 -10.43 0.10
C ARG A 51 -18.13 -10.51 -1.37
N LEU A 52 -18.91 -9.97 -2.29
CA LEU A 52 -18.60 -9.91 -3.72
C LEU A 52 -17.37 -9.04 -3.98
N PHE A 53 -17.25 -7.91 -3.30
CA PHE A 53 -16.07 -7.05 -3.39
C PHE A 53 -14.80 -7.80 -2.97
N GLU A 54 -14.80 -8.45 -1.82
CA GLU A 54 -13.66 -9.25 -1.33
C GLU A 54 -13.29 -10.37 -2.30
N GLN A 55 -14.28 -11.09 -2.84
CA GLN A 55 -14.06 -12.14 -3.84
C GLN A 55 -13.46 -11.58 -5.13
N ASN A 56 -14.00 -10.48 -5.65
CA ASN A 56 -13.52 -9.86 -6.88
C ASN A 56 -12.09 -9.32 -6.73
N ILE A 57 -11.76 -8.73 -5.58
CA ILE A 57 -10.37 -8.30 -5.29
C ILE A 57 -9.44 -9.50 -5.23
N SER A 58 -9.83 -10.58 -4.55
CA SER A 58 -9.05 -11.82 -4.49
C SER A 58 -8.79 -12.39 -5.89
N LEU A 59 -9.82 -12.47 -6.72
CA LEU A 59 -9.72 -12.97 -8.10
C LEU A 59 -8.84 -12.06 -8.98
N PHE A 60 -9.05 -10.76 -8.89
CA PHE A 60 -8.33 -9.77 -9.70
C PHE A 60 -6.84 -9.71 -9.37
N THR A 61 -6.49 -9.72 -8.10
CA THR A 61 -5.09 -9.65 -7.65
C THR A 61 -4.38 -11.00 -7.65
N GLY A 62 -5.14 -12.10 -7.66
CA GLY A 62 -4.62 -13.46 -7.59
C GLY A 62 -4.20 -13.89 -6.18
N VAL A 63 -4.53 -13.11 -5.14
CA VAL A 63 -4.30 -13.49 -3.74
C VAL A 63 -5.41 -14.41 -3.25
N LYS A 64 -5.13 -15.20 -2.21
CA LYS A 64 -6.09 -16.19 -1.71
C LYS A 64 -7.27 -15.57 -0.97
N TYR A 65 -7.04 -14.48 -0.24
CA TYR A 65 -8.04 -13.81 0.58
C TYR A 65 -7.93 -12.30 0.44
N ALA A 66 -9.06 -11.62 0.44
CA ALA A 66 -9.18 -10.18 0.62
C ALA A 66 -10.18 -9.90 1.74
N ILE A 67 -9.95 -8.85 2.50
CA ILE A 67 -10.79 -8.43 3.62
C ILE A 67 -11.06 -6.94 3.47
N ALA A 68 -12.33 -6.57 3.38
CA ALA A 68 -12.76 -5.17 3.30
C ALA A 68 -12.67 -4.49 4.67
N VAL A 69 -12.13 -3.28 4.66
CA VAL A 69 -12.06 -2.39 5.83
C VAL A 69 -12.49 -0.98 5.42
N SER A 70 -12.67 -0.10 6.38
CA SER A 70 -13.26 1.23 6.15
C SER A 70 -12.43 2.14 5.23
N ASN A 71 -11.12 2.00 5.16
CA ASN A 71 -10.23 2.78 4.30
C ASN A 71 -8.81 2.20 4.27
N GLY A 72 -7.95 2.70 3.35
CA GLY A 72 -6.57 2.24 3.20
C GLY A 72 -5.69 2.44 4.44
N THR A 73 -5.90 3.49 5.22
CA THR A 73 -5.14 3.72 6.47
C THR A 73 -5.47 2.66 7.52
N SER A 74 -6.75 2.30 7.63
CA SER A 74 -7.21 1.20 8.49
C SER A 74 -6.65 -0.15 8.02
N ALA A 75 -6.59 -0.36 6.69
CA ALA A 75 -5.98 -1.55 6.11
C ALA A 75 -4.49 -1.66 6.48
N LEU A 76 -3.72 -0.59 6.34
CA LEU A 76 -2.31 -0.53 6.73
C LEU A 76 -2.13 -0.82 8.22
N HIS A 77 -2.92 -0.18 9.09
CA HIS A 77 -2.85 -0.41 10.53
C HIS A 77 -3.16 -1.88 10.89
N LEU A 78 -4.22 -2.44 10.31
CA LEU A 78 -4.60 -3.84 10.53
C LEU A 78 -3.52 -4.81 10.03
N ALA A 79 -2.97 -4.59 8.84
CA ALA A 79 -1.90 -5.40 8.27
C ALA A 79 -0.64 -5.38 9.16
N LEU A 80 -0.24 -4.21 9.64
CA LEU A 80 0.89 -4.06 10.57
C LEU A 80 0.63 -4.83 11.88
N ARG A 81 -0.55 -4.70 12.46
CA ARG A 81 -0.93 -5.45 13.67
C ARG A 81 -0.95 -6.97 13.43
N ALA A 82 -1.48 -7.42 12.31
CA ALA A 82 -1.50 -8.83 11.92
C ALA A 82 -0.08 -9.39 11.68
N ALA A 83 0.84 -8.57 11.20
CA ALA A 83 2.25 -8.91 11.05
C ALA A 83 3.03 -8.97 12.40
N GLY A 84 2.40 -8.58 13.50
CA GLY A 84 3.03 -8.57 14.83
C GLY A 84 3.72 -7.26 15.20
N VAL A 85 3.49 -6.17 14.45
CA VAL A 85 4.04 -4.86 14.80
C VAL A 85 3.38 -4.34 16.08
N GLU A 86 4.22 -3.96 17.03
CA GLU A 86 3.80 -3.55 18.37
C GLU A 86 4.59 -2.35 18.88
N LYS A 87 4.20 -1.84 20.04
CA LYS A 87 4.88 -0.72 20.69
C LYS A 87 6.37 -1.03 20.89
N ASN A 88 7.21 -0.03 20.60
CA ASN A 88 8.67 -0.11 20.67
C ASN A 88 9.34 -1.03 19.64
N SER A 89 8.62 -1.49 18.62
CA SER A 89 9.22 -2.13 17.45
C SER A 89 9.53 -1.10 16.35
N GLU A 90 10.18 -1.55 15.29
CA GLU A 90 10.52 -0.76 14.11
C GLU A 90 9.97 -1.41 12.84
N VAL A 91 9.63 -0.57 11.86
CA VAL A 91 9.18 -0.98 10.52
C VAL A 91 10.01 -0.25 9.48
N LEU A 92 10.64 -1.00 8.59
CA LEU A 92 11.36 -0.44 7.44
C LEU A 92 10.36 0.07 6.41
N THR A 93 10.53 1.29 5.93
CA THR A 93 9.69 1.89 4.89
C THR A 93 10.49 2.92 4.10
N GLN A 94 9.87 3.61 3.15
CA GLN A 94 10.51 4.66 2.36
C GLN A 94 9.99 6.03 2.75
N SER A 95 10.79 7.10 2.52
CA SER A 95 10.38 8.48 2.80
C SER A 95 9.45 9.04 1.73
N LEU A 96 9.58 8.57 0.47
CA LEU A 96 8.68 8.93 -0.63
C LEU A 96 7.43 8.05 -0.55
N THR A 97 6.53 8.39 0.34
CA THR A 97 5.27 7.68 0.57
C THR A 97 4.18 8.67 0.98
N PHE A 98 2.93 8.24 0.91
CA PHE A 98 1.85 9.01 1.52
C PHE A 98 1.93 8.91 3.05
N VAL A 99 1.56 10.00 3.73
CA VAL A 99 1.69 10.09 5.20
C VAL A 99 0.97 8.97 5.96
N ALA A 100 -0.07 8.37 5.37
CA ALA A 100 -0.82 7.28 5.98
C ALA A 100 0.06 6.05 6.29
N THR A 101 1.07 5.75 5.47
CA THR A 101 2.02 4.66 5.70
C THR A 101 2.76 4.85 7.03
N CYS A 102 3.34 6.04 7.23
CA CYS A 102 4.05 6.36 8.48
C CYS A 102 3.10 6.47 9.69
N ASN A 103 1.92 7.07 9.48
CA ASN A 103 0.92 7.19 10.54
C ASN A 103 0.43 5.83 11.02
N ALA A 104 0.19 4.87 10.12
CA ALA A 104 -0.22 3.52 10.50
C ALA A 104 0.83 2.82 11.36
N ILE A 105 2.14 3.00 11.04
CA ILE A 105 3.24 2.51 11.86
C ILE A 105 3.19 3.16 13.27
N ARG A 106 3.01 4.48 13.32
CA ARG A 106 2.91 5.21 14.59
C ARG A 106 1.69 4.82 15.41
N TYR A 107 0.58 4.49 14.79
CA TYR A 107 -0.63 3.99 15.47
C TYR A 107 -0.40 2.64 16.16
N CYS A 108 0.53 1.82 15.66
CA CYS A 108 0.99 0.61 16.34
C CYS A 108 1.92 0.90 17.54
N GLY A 109 2.34 2.16 17.75
CA GLY A 109 3.36 2.53 18.72
C GLY A 109 4.79 2.17 18.28
N ALA A 110 4.96 1.85 17.00
CA ALA A 110 6.24 1.53 16.38
C ALA A 110 6.89 2.76 15.73
N GLU A 111 8.17 2.63 15.34
CA GLU A 111 8.95 3.69 14.68
C GLU A 111 9.21 3.33 13.22
N PRO A 112 8.97 4.25 12.25
CA PRO A 112 9.41 4.06 10.88
C PRO A 112 10.92 4.26 10.77
N ILE A 113 11.58 3.34 10.07
CA ILE A 113 12.99 3.46 9.65
C ILE A 113 12.99 3.65 8.14
N PHE A 114 13.55 4.76 7.69
CA PHE A 114 13.52 5.11 6.27
C PHE A 114 14.70 4.49 5.52
N ILE A 115 14.36 3.75 4.48
CA ILE A 115 15.26 3.22 3.45
C ILE A 115 15.09 4.07 2.19
N ASP A 116 16.16 4.31 1.47
CA ASP A 116 16.11 5.13 0.26
C ASP A 116 15.35 4.45 -0.87
N VAL A 117 14.96 5.23 -1.87
CA VAL A 117 14.16 4.79 -3.01
C VAL A 117 15.01 4.60 -4.26
N SER A 118 14.59 3.67 -5.09
CA SER A 118 15.16 3.47 -6.42
C SER A 118 14.80 4.63 -7.35
N SER A 119 15.78 5.20 -8.03
CA SER A 119 15.56 6.23 -9.06
C SER A 119 14.73 5.74 -10.26
N LYS A 120 14.60 4.40 -10.43
CA LYS A 120 13.83 3.80 -11.51
C LYS A 120 12.35 3.66 -11.20
N SER A 121 12.02 3.28 -9.97
CA SER A 121 10.64 2.98 -9.56
C SER A 121 10.06 3.98 -8.56
N ALA A 122 10.88 4.87 -7.99
CA ALA A 122 10.50 5.73 -6.88
C ALA A 122 9.96 4.95 -5.65
N SER A 123 10.11 3.62 -5.65
CA SER A 123 9.75 2.72 -4.55
C SER A 123 11.01 2.28 -3.81
N LEU A 124 10.86 1.68 -2.63
CA LEU A 124 11.97 1.23 -1.77
C LEU A 124 13.04 0.46 -2.56
N ASP A 125 14.30 0.88 -2.45
CA ASP A 125 15.43 0.26 -3.14
C ASP A 125 15.92 -0.98 -2.38
N LYS A 126 15.94 -2.13 -3.06
CA LYS A 126 16.37 -3.41 -2.48
C LYS A 126 17.83 -3.41 -2.05
N ASN A 127 18.71 -2.67 -2.76
CA ASN A 127 20.13 -2.64 -2.44
C ASN A 127 20.36 -1.81 -1.18
N CYS A 128 19.70 -0.67 -1.06
CA CYS A 128 19.71 0.15 0.16
C CYS A 128 19.13 -0.63 1.36
N LEU A 129 18.04 -1.41 1.14
CA LEU A 129 17.50 -2.31 2.15
C LEU A 129 18.52 -3.35 2.60
N GLN A 130 19.16 -4.03 1.65
CA GLN A 130 20.15 -5.07 1.95
C GLN A 130 21.36 -4.49 2.68
N GLU A 131 21.86 -3.34 2.24
CA GLU A 131 22.97 -2.63 2.87
C GLU A 131 22.64 -2.24 4.32
N PHE A 132 21.45 -1.66 4.53
CA PHE A 132 21.00 -1.32 5.88
C PHE A 132 20.95 -2.55 6.80
N LEU A 133 20.37 -3.64 6.35
CA LEU A 133 20.22 -4.87 7.14
C LEU A 133 21.58 -5.48 7.47
N LEU A 134 22.50 -5.52 6.53
CA LEU A 134 23.86 -6.04 6.76
C LEU A 134 24.66 -5.21 7.77
N ASN A 135 24.63 -3.90 7.65
CA ASN A 135 25.51 -3.02 8.39
C ASN A 135 24.94 -2.60 9.75
N HIS A 136 23.61 -2.44 9.85
CA HIS A 136 22.96 -1.81 10.99
C HIS A 136 22.09 -2.74 11.84
N THR A 137 22.00 -4.03 11.46
CA THR A 137 21.17 -4.98 12.20
C THR A 137 21.92 -6.26 12.58
N GLU A 138 21.35 -7.02 13.49
CA GLU A 138 21.82 -8.34 13.90
C GLU A 138 20.64 -9.27 14.17
N MET A 139 20.82 -10.56 13.85
CA MET A 139 19.86 -11.60 14.26
C MET A 139 20.23 -12.03 15.68
N ARG A 140 19.25 -12.10 16.59
CA ARG A 140 19.45 -12.57 17.96
C ARG A 140 18.84 -13.95 18.18
N GLU A 141 19.18 -14.56 19.31
CA GLU A 141 18.72 -15.90 19.71
C GLU A 141 17.19 -16.02 19.78
N ASP A 142 16.48 -14.90 19.98
CA ASP A 142 15.01 -14.85 19.98
C ASP A 142 14.40 -14.94 18.57
N GLY A 143 15.24 -15.08 17.53
CA GLY A 143 14.84 -15.23 16.16
C GLY A 143 14.40 -13.94 15.45
N TYR A 144 14.56 -12.78 16.08
CA TYR A 144 14.22 -11.48 15.50
C TYR A 144 15.45 -10.72 14.99
N CYS A 145 15.20 -9.86 13.98
CA CYS A 145 16.14 -8.87 13.52
C CYS A 145 16.12 -7.65 14.44
N TRP A 146 17.28 -7.27 14.98
CA TRP A 146 17.42 -6.15 15.89
C TRP A 146 18.27 -5.04 15.29
N ASN A 147 17.81 -3.82 15.40
CA ASN A 147 18.60 -2.64 15.06
C ASN A 147 19.69 -2.40 16.12
N LYS A 148 20.96 -2.45 15.71
CA LYS A 148 22.11 -2.30 16.62
C LYS A 148 22.14 -0.95 17.33
N ARG A 149 21.63 0.12 16.69
CA ARG A 149 21.66 1.47 17.26
C ARG A 149 20.55 1.70 18.27
N THR A 150 19.31 1.32 17.92
CA THR A 150 18.13 1.62 18.75
C THR A 150 17.81 0.52 19.75
N GLN A 151 18.38 -0.66 19.56
CA GLN A 151 18.09 -1.86 20.35
C GLN A 151 16.60 -2.24 20.30
N LYS A 152 15.96 -2.02 19.13
CA LYS A 152 14.56 -2.37 18.88
C LYS A 152 14.47 -3.47 17.83
N LYS A 153 13.39 -4.27 17.91
CA LYS A 153 13.05 -5.30 16.91
C LYS A 153 12.54 -4.66 15.64
N ILE A 154 13.02 -5.13 14.50
CA ILE A 154 12.46 -4.82 13.18
C ILE A 154 11.51 -5.95 12.81
N ILE A 155 10.21 -5.65 12.75
CA ILE A 155 9.16 -6.66 12.57
C ILE A 155 8.70 -6.75 11.12
N ALA A 156 8.60 -5.61 10.43
CA ALA A 156 8.08 -5.56 9.06
C ALA A 156 8.88 -4.62 8.17
N CYS A 157 8.79 -4.86 6.87
CA CYS A 157 9.16 -3.96 5.80
C CYS A 157 7.88 -3.60 5.03
N LEU A 158 7.65 -2.31 4.86
CA LEU A 158 6.44 -1.76 4.26
C LEU A 158 6.80 -0.82 3.09
N PRO A 159 7.20 -1.37 1.91
CA PRO A 159 7.36 -0.59 0.70
C PRO A 159 6.01 -0.13 0.16
N MET A 160 5.98 1.08 -0.41
CA MET A 160 4.87 1.59 -1.20
C MET A 160 5.21 1.50 -2.70
N HIS A 161 4.24 1.11 -3.51
CA HIS A 161 4.33 1.17 -4.97
C HIS A 161 3.95 2.57 -5.46
N THR A 162 4.89 3.49 -5.35
CA THR A 162 4.70 4.92 -5.59
C THR A 162 4.21 5.19 -7.02
N PHE A 163 3.11 5.92 -7.16
CA PHE A 163 2.46 6.23 -8.44
C PHE A 163 2.11 5.00 -9.30
N GLY A 164 1.95 3.83 -8.68
CA GLY A 164 1.71 2.58 -9.39
C GLY A 164 2.97 1.92 -9.97
N LEU A 165 4.16 2.49 -9.75
CA LEU A 165 5.43 1.88 -10.13
C LEU A 165 5.81 0.82 -9.10
N SER A 166 6.01 -0.42 -9.56
CA SER A 166 6.30 -1.51 -8.65
C SER A 166 7.68 -1.44 -8.05
N ALA A 167 7.78 -1.67 -6.75
CA ALA A 167 9.02 -2.11 -6.13
C ALA A 167 9.43 -3.50 -6.65
N GLU A 168 10.68 -3.89 -6.50
CA GLU A 168 11.18 -5.23 -6.83
C GLU A 168 10.79 -6.22 -5.72
N SER A 169 9.48 -6.47 -5.56
CA SER A 169 8.85 -7.08 -4.39
C SER A 169 9.34 -8.49 -4.09
N ASP A 170 9.63 -9.31 -5.12
CA ASP A 170 10.13 -10.68 -4.92
C ASP A 170 11.55 -10.70 -4.33
N GLU A 171 12.39 -9.76 -4.73
CA GLU A 171 13.74 -9.62 -4.20
C GLU A 171 13.70 -9.02 -2.79
N ILE A 172 12.87 -8.00 -2.56
CA ILE A 172 12.64 -7.44 -1.22
C ILE A 172 12.10 -8.52 -0.28
N TRP A 173 11.12 -9.32 -0.72
CA TRP A 173 10.62 -10.46 0.05
C TRP A 173 11.71 -11.46 0.41
N SER A 174 12.56 -11.80 -0.57
CA SER A 174 13.67 -12.73 -0.36
C SER A 174 14.68 -12.20 0.66
N ILE A 175 14.95 -10.89 0.65
CA ILE A 175 15.79 -10.22 1.64
C ILE A 175 15.12 -10.27 3.02
N CYS A 176 13.88 -9.82 3.11
CA CYS A 176 13.12 -9.78 4.37
C CYS A 176 13.04 -11.16 5.03
N LYS A 177 12.80 -12.22 4.24
CA LYS A 177 12.73 -13.59 4.74
C LYS A 177 14.01 -14.06 5.43
N LYS A 178 15.20 -13.67 4.93
CA LYS A 178 16.49 -14.01 5.54
C LYS A 178 16.65 -13.43 6.95
N TYR A 179 15.98 -12.32 7.22
CA TYR A 179 16.02 -11.59 8.50
C TYR A 179 14.78 -11.80 9.35
N ASN A 180 13.89 -12.74 8.97
CA ASN A 180 12.61 -12.99 9.64
C ASN A 180 11.74 -11.72 9.77
N ILE A 181 11.77 -10.87 8.75
CA ILE A 181 10.99 -9.62 8.65
C ILE A 181 9.78 -9.89 7.75
N LYS A 182 8.59 -9.46 8.17
CA LYS A 182 7.37 -9.57 7.36
C LYS A 182 7.35 -8.52 6.26
N LEU A 183 7.01 -8.91 5.03
CA LEU A 183 6.78 -7.97 3.95
C LEU A 183 5.31 -7.61 3.86
N ILE A 184 5.00 -6.32 3.95
CA ILE A 184 3.66 -5.75 3.75
C ILE A 184 3.75 -4.80 2.55
N GLU A 185 2.96 -5.02 1.50
CA GLU A 185 2.98 -4.15 0.32
C GLU A 185 1.89 -3.07 0.44
N ASP A 186 2.28 -1.80 0.42
CA ASP A 186 1.34 -0.69 0.29
C ASP A 186 1.01 -0.46 -1.19
N CYS A 187 -0.15 -0.99 -1.60
CA CYS A 187 -0.66 -0.94 -2.97
C CYS A 187 -1.75 0.12 -3.15
N ALA A 188 -1.80 1.14 -2.29
CA ALA A 188 -2.83 2.18 -2.34
C ALA A 188 -2.89 2.95 -3.68
N GLU A 189 -1.83 2.90 -4.48
CA GLU A 189 -1.72 3.57 -5.79
C GLU A 189 -1.44 2.60 -6.94
N SER A 190 -1.50 1.30 -6.71
CA SER A 190 -1.03 0.31 -7.69
C SER A 190 -2.05 -0.77 -8.06
N LEU A 191 -3.35 -0.54 -7.81
CA LEU A 191 -4.38 -1.45 -8.30
C LEU A 191 -4.30 -1.57 -9.84
N GLY A 192 -4.12 -2.79 -10.34
CA GLY A 192 -3.92 -3.04 -11.77
C GLY A 192 -2.48 -2.89 -12.25
N SER A 193 -1.52 -2.59 -11.37
CA SER A 193 -0.09 -2.66 -11.69
C SER A 193 0.44 -4.07 -11.53
N PHE A 194 1.31 -4.47 -12.44
CA PHE A 194 1.89 -5.82 -12.45
C PHE A 194 3.40 -5.77 -12.40
N TYR A 195 3.98 -6.67 -11.63
CA TYR A 195 5.39 -6.96 -11.59
C TYR A 195 5.63 -8.44 -11.89
N LYS A 196 6.51 -8.76 -12.86
CA LYS A 196 6.77 -10.15 -13.29
C LYS A 196 5.47 -10.97 -13.53
N LYS A 197 4.47 -10.36 -14.18
CA LYS A 197 3.15 -10.95 -14.49
C LYS A 197 2.26 -11.27 -13.27
N ARG A 198 2.59 -10.78 -12.10
CA ARG A 198 1.76 -10.85 -10.88
C ARG A 198 1.34 -9.44 -10.50
N HIS A 199 0.13 -9.32 -9.98
CA HIS A 199 -0.35 -8.05 -9.43
C HIS A 199 0.56 -7.61 -8.27
N THR A 200 0.81 -6.30 -8.13
CA THR A 200 1.42 -5.75 -6.91
C THR A 200 0.59 -6.15 -5.70
N GLY A 201 1.25 -6.46 -4.57
CA GLY A 201 0.57 -7.00 -3.40
C GLY A 201 0.45 -8.53 -3.38
N TYR A 202 0.99 -9.22 -4.40
CA TYR A 202 1.02 -10.69 -4.43
C TYR A 202 2.23 -11.28 -3.70
N PHE A 203 3.33 -10.55 -3.63
CA PHE A 203 4.63 -11.09 -3.20
C PHE A 203 4.82 -11.05 -1.69
N GLY A 204 4.22 -10.10 -1.01
CA GLY A 204 4.32 -9.93 0.43
C GLY A 204 3.53 -10.96 1.25
N ASP A 205 3.78 -10.98 2.54
CA ASP A 205 2.95 -11.73 3.51
C ASP A 205 1.54 -11.13 3.57
N LEU A 206 1.44 -9.81 3.43
CA LEU A 206 0.21 -9.01 3.43
C LEU A 206 0.33 -7.89 2.41
N ALA A 207 -0.81 -7.40 1.94
CA ALA A 207 -0.89 -6.21 1.10
C ALA A 207 -2.11 -5.37 1.46
N THR A 208 -2.05 -4.08 1.15
CA THR A 208 -3.16 -3.15 1.39
C THR A 208 -3.50 -2.40 0.12
N LEU A 209 -4.78 -2.25 -0.15
CA LEU A 209 -5.34 -1.46 -1.24
C LEU A 209 -6.12 -0.28 -0.67
N SER A 210 -6.36 0.73 -1.49
CA SER A 210 -7.19 1.88 -1.12
C SER A 210 -8.17 2.21 -2.24
N PHE A 211 -9.41 2.48 -1.85
CA PHE A 211 -10.51 2.84 -2.73
C PHE A 211 -11.07 4.23 -2.40
N ASN A 212 -10.23 5.11 -1.86
CA ASN A 212 -10.59 6.49 -1.59
C ASN A 212 -10.90 7.24 -2.89
N GLY A 213 -11.61 8.37 -2.79
CA GLY A 213 -12.09 9.16 -3.94
C GLY A 213 -11.03 9.62 -4.95
N ASN A 214 -9.76 9.64 -4.56
CA ASN A 214 -8.63 10.02 -5.41
C ASN A 214 -7.82 8.83 -5.94
N LYS A 215 -8.27 7.59 -5.72
CA LYS A 215 -7.56 6.39 -6.18
C LYS A 215 -8.01 5.93 -7.56
N ILE A 216 -7.39 4.89 -8.10
CA ILE A 216 -7.63 4.37 -9.47
C ILE A 216 -9.10 4.05 -9.69
N ILE A 217 -9.73 3.40 -8.73
CA ILE A 217 -11.18 3.26 -8.61
C ILE A 217 -11.61 3.60 -7.18
N THR A 218 -12.84 3.97 -6.97
CA THR A 218 -13.32 4.39 -5.65
C THR A 218 -14.63 3.75 -5.24
N THR A 219 -14.72 3.46 -3.94
CA THR A 219 -15.95 3.13 -3.22
C THR A 219 -16.33 4.24 -2.22
N GLY A 220 -15.55 5.34 -2.18
CA GLY A 220 -15.73 6.45 -1.25
C GLY A 220 -14.74 6.44 -0.08
N GLY A 221 -14.20 5.30 0.29
CA GLY A 221 -13.25 5.15 1.38
C GLY A 221 -12.32 3.96 1.25
#